data_4c4496fb41f954a2aa3bc2f6f4194ad8
#
_entry.id   4c4496fb41f954a2aa3bc2f6f4194ad8
#
_cell.length_a   1.000
_cell.length_b   1.000
_cell.length_c   1.000
_cell.angle_alpha   90.00
_cell.angle_beta   90.00
_cell.angle_gamma   90.00
#
_symmetry.space_group_name_H-M   'P 1'
#
loop_
_entity.id
_entity.type
_entity.pdbx_description
1 polymer ?
#
loop_
_entity_poly.entity_id
_entity_poly.type
_entity_poly.pdbx_seq_one_letter_code
_entity_poly.pdbx_strand_id
1 'polypeptide(L)'
;MRSKHVVFAAIAIQSILADTAHAQSAVQFYGVLDAGITYVNNQGGKSNVFEDTGVMQANRWGLRGSEDLGNGMRTVFTLESGFSVNNGVLGQGGALFGRQAYVGLAGPWGKVTLGRQRDFMYDFLVLDTSAQQVATGYAWHFLDADRVAGEPANNTVKFSSVSVGGFQLGAMLGMSNAAGAFGGTAGASRLRSIGLNYETEGSFAAGLAYTDVNGSGGSIAENAFKGTYLRTFGAGARLNLNPLLVFANATHTQISAAPGLTIGSYEIGMTYYFAPDVMAGGGYTYTTRTGGIRYGEYNFGAHYILSKRTDLYVSVNYMHSNNESAPPGMFGIVNLGTFSGFSTTQNQIATRIGLRTLF
;
A
#
# COMPACT_ATOMS: atom_id res chain seq x y z
N MET A 1 47.08 -57.43 57.56
CA MET A 1 47.46 -56.52 56.51
C MET A 1 46.22 -55.88 56.00
N ARG A 2 46.07 -54.57 56.22
CA ARG A 2 44.82 -53.79 55.96
C ARG A 2 44.88 -53.19 54.57
N SER A 3 43.95 -53.56 53.67
CA SER A 3 43.78 -52.91 52.35
C SER A 3 42.85 -51.71 52.54
N LYS A 4 43.31 -50.55 52.11
CA LYS A 4 42.59 -49.29 52.12
C LYS A 4 41.75 -49.20 50.83
N HIS A 5 40.44 -49.18 50.98
CA HIS A 5 39.53 -48.85 49.88
C HIS A 5 39.52 -47.32 49.69
N VAL A 6 40.04 -46.89 48.55
CA VAL A 6 39.87 -45.48 48.08
C VAL A 6 38.56 -45.41 47.38
N VAL A 7 37.59 -44.68 47.98
CA VAL A 7 36.32 -44.35 47.35
C VAL A 7 36.55 -43.12 46.48
N PHE A 8 36.56 -43.33 45.18
CA PHE A 8 36.48 -42.22 44.18
C PHE A 8 35.03 -41.72 44.15
N ALA A 9 34.78 -40.56 44.78
CA ALA A 9 33.54 -39.83 44.56
C ALA A 9 33.57 -39.24 43.12
N ALA A 10 32.87 -39.88 42.22
CA ALA A 10 32.55 -39.29 40.88
C ALA A 10 31.57 -38.16 41.10
N ILE A 11 32.05 -36.93 41.13
CA ILE A 11 31.25 -35.74 40.96
C ILE A 11 30.75 -35.74 39.52
N ALA A 12 29.51 -36.19 39.32
CA ALA A 12 28.78 -35.99 38.10
C ALA A 12 28.54 -34.50 37.98
N ILE A 13 29.37 -33.80 37.22
CA ILE A 13 29.07 -32.48 36.66
C ILE A 13 27.98 -32.73 35.63
N GLN A 14 26.71 -32.65 36.06
CA GLN A 14 25.60 -32.41 35.16
C GLN A 14 25.87 -31.05 34.53
N SER A 15 26.51 -31.03 33.37
CA SER A 15 26.45 -29.91 32.45
C SER A 15 24.95 -29.65 32.21
N ILE A 16 24.44 -28.61 32.83
CA ILE A 16 23.21 -27.97 32.44
C ILE A 16 23.49 -27.50 31.03
N LEU A 17 23.15 -28.32 30.05
CA LEU A 17 22.90 -27.90 28.70
C LEU A 17 21.68 -26.97 28.84
N ALA A 18 21.94 -25.71 29.13
CA ALA A 18 20.99 -24.68 28.79
C ALA A 18 20.72 -24.92 27.30
N ASP A 19 19.58 -25.53 26.98
CA ASP A 19 19.00 -25.40 25.66
C ASP A 19 18.96 -23.92 25.40
N THR A 20 20.00 -23.46 24.70
CA THR A 20 19.93 -22.15 24.03
C THR A 20 18.80 -22.36 23.04
N ALA A 21 17.59 -21.98 23.44
CA ALA A 21 16.52 -21.76 22.52
C ALA A 21 17.11 -20.81 21.49
N HIS A 22 17.57 -21.37 20.38
CA HIS A 22 17.99 -20.58 19.23
C HIS A 22 16.73 -19.89 18.77
N ALA A 23 16.51 -18.69 19.30
CA ALA A 23 15.55 -17.74 18.75
C ALA A 23 15.86 -17.67 17.26
N GLN A 24 15.05 -18.33 16.46
CA GLN A 24 15.28 -18.42 15.03
C GLN A 24 15.06 -17.05 14.43
N SER A 25 16.11 -16.21 14.47
CA SER A 25 16.13 -14.91 13.79
C SER A 25 16.02 -15.16 12.29
N ALA A 26 14.87 -14.89 11.73
CA ALA A 26 14.64 -15.04 10.29
C ALA A 26 14.73 -13.67 9.63
N VAL A 27 15.67 -13.51 8.72
CA VAL A 27 15.74 -12.37 7.81
C VAL A 27 15.39 -12.87 6.41
N GLN A 28 14.39 -12.28 5.81
CA GLN A 28 13.94 -12.58 4.46
C GLN A 28 14.27 -11.41 3.54
N PHE A 29 14.99 -11.70 2.46
CA PHE A 29 15.10 -10.83 1.28
C PHE A 29 13.91 -11.10 0.37
N TYR A 30 13.30 -10.04 -0.16
CA TYR A 30 12.16 -10.14 -1.07
C TYR A 30 12.11 -8.98 -2.05
N GLY A 31 11.36 -9.15 -3.13
CA GLY A 31 11.16 -8.06 -4.07
C GLY A 31 10.09 -8.33 -5.11
N VAL A 32 9.83 -7.30 -5.89
CA VAL A 32 8.90 -7.29 -7.03
C VAL A 32 9.53 -6.51 -8.17
N LEU A 33 9.51 -7.09 -9.35
CA LEU A 33 9.84 -6.44 -10.60
C LEU A 33 8.61 -6.47 -11.50
N ASP A 34 8.20 -5.30 -12.00
CA ASP A 34 7.10 -5.13 -12.93
C ASP A 34 7.53 -4.13 -14.01
N ALA A 35 7.50 -4.54 -15.26
CA ALA A 35 7.79 -3.72 -16.41
C ALA A 35 6.83 -4.03 -17.56
N GLY A 36 6.56 -3.06 -18.40
CA GLY A 36 5.67 -3.26 -19.54
C GLY A 36 5.59 -2.06 -20.47
N ILE A 37 4.86 -2.23 -21.54
CA ILE A 37 4.62 -1.19 -22.55
C ILE A 37 3.22 -0.63 -22.34
N THR A 38 3.13 0.68 -22.24
CA THR A 38 1.89 1.43 -22.10
C THR A 38 1.63 2.31 -23.30
N TYR A 39 0.42 2.27 -23.81
CA TYR A 39 -0.13 3.25 -24.76
C TYR A 39 -1.12 4.15 -24.02
N VAL A 40 -1.00 5.45 -24.24
CA VAL A 40 -1.96 6.47 -23.78
C VAL A 40 -2.42 7.27 -24.98
N ASN A 41 -3.73 7.41 -25.15
CA ASN A 41 -4.29 8.13 -26.30
C ASN A 41 -4.09 9.65 -26.24
N ASN A 42 -4.08 10.21 -25.02
CA ASN A 42 -3.99 11.65 -24.81
C ASN A 42 -3.25 11.97 -23.50
N GLN A 43 -2.00 12.33 -23.63
CA GLN A 43 -1.11 12.82 -22.59
C GLN A 43 -0.63 14.21 -22.97
N GLY A 44 -1.24 15.25 -22.41
CA GLY A 44 -0.95 16.64 -22.78
C GLY A 44 -1.29 16.96 -24.25
N GLY A 45 -2.32 16.32 -24.83
CA GLY A 45 -2.78 16.55 -26.20
C GLY A 45 -2.17 15.64 -27.26
N LYS A 46 -1.33 14.68 -26.87
CA LYS A 46 -0.66 13.74 -27.78
C LYS A 46 -0.82 12.30 -27.29
N SER A 47 -0.86 11.35 -28.23
CA SER A 47 -0.72 9.94 -27.89
C SER A 47 0.74 9.64 -27.54
N ASN A 48 0.93 8.68 -26.66
CA ASN A 48 2.26 8.23 -26.26
C ASN A 48 2.32 6.71 -26.15
N VAL A 49 3.46 6.13 -26.50
CA VAL A 49 3.82 4.74 -26.25
C VAL A 49 5.15 4.75 -25.52
N PHE A 50 5.19 4.16 -24.35
CA PHE A 50 6.39 4.18 -23.52
C PHE A 50 6.53 2.91 -22.69
N GLU A 51 7.78 2.57 -22.37
CA GLU A 51 8.06 1.61 -21.31
C GLU A 51 7.74 2.25 -19.97
N ASP A 52 6.98 1.53 -19.17
CA ASP A 52 6.62 1.94 -17.83
C ASP A 52 6.88 0.80 -16.83
N THR A 53 7.05 1.14 -15.57
CA THR A 53 7.58 0.22 -14.59
C THR A 53 6.88 0.38 -13.23
N GLY A 54 6.59 -0.74 -12.59
CA GLY A 54 5.93 -0.74 -11.28
C GLY A 54 4.45 -0.36 -11.31
N VAL A 55 3.79 -0.53 -12.44
CA VAL A 55 2.40 -0.09 -12.64
C VAL A 55 1.40 -1.11 -12.14
N MET A 56 1.60 -2.42 -12.42
CA MET A 56 0.77 -3.46 -11.79
C MET A 56 1.09 -3.57 -10.32
N GLN A 57 2.37 -3.56 -10.00
CA GLN A 57 2.80 -3.59 -8.61
C GLN A 57 4.14 -2.86 -8.48
N ALA A 58 4.19 -1.83 -7.65
CA ALA A 58 5.37 -0.98 -7.50
C ALA A 58 6.64 -1.79 -7.25
N ASN A 59 7.67 -1.56 -8.11
CA ASN A 59 8.97 -2.22 -8.00
C ASN A 59 9.61 -1.93 -6.67
N ARG A 60 10.13 -2.96 -6.05
CA ARG A 60 10.78 -2.88 -4.76
C ARG A 60 11.68 -4.05 -4.46
N TRP A 61 12.62 -3.84 -3.59
CA TRP A 61 13.31 -4.88 -2.86
C TRP A 61 13.33 -4.52 -1.38
N GLY A 62 13.45 -5.50 -0.52
CA GLY A 62 13.44 -5.24 0.91
C GLY A 62 13.98 -6.39 1.74
N LEU A 63 14.24 -6.06 2.99
CA LEU A 63 14.58 -6.97 4.06
C LEU A 63 13.48 -6.87 5.12
N ARG A 64 12.97 -7.99 5.55
CA ARG A 64 12.11 -8.07 6.73
C ARG A 64 12.60 -9.18 7.65
N GLY A 65 12.48 -8.96 8.92
CA GLY A 65 12.95 -9.96 9.87
C GLY A 65 12.23 -9.89 11.20
N SER A 66 12.41 -10.95 11.96
CA SER A 66 11.95 -11.04 13.33
C SER A 66 12.96 -11.82 14.17
N GLU A 67 13.06 -11.46 15.45
CA GLU A 67 13.82 -12.16 16.48
C GLU A 67 12.88 -12.49 17.62
N ASP A 68 12.84 -13.74 18.03
CA ASP A 68 12.06 -14.18 19.16
C ASP A 68 12.77 -13.78 20.48
N LEU A 69 12.05 -13.08 21.33
CA LEU A 69 12.53 -12.61 22.64
C LEU A 69 12.06 -13.51 23.79
N GLY A 70 11.36 -14.60 23.47
CA GLY A 70 10.69 -15.45 24.46
C GLY A 70 9.35 -14.90 24.94
N ASN A 71 8.59 -15.76 25.66
CA ASN A 71 7.28 -15.41 26.21
C ASN A 71 6.26 -14.85 25.19
N GLY A 72 6.35 -15.28 23.91
CA GLY A 72 5.48 -14.80 22.84
C GLY A 72 5.79 -13.39 22.35
N MET A 73 6.88 -12.79 22.79
CA MET A 73 7.36 -11.49 22.35
C MET A 73 8.42 -11.65 21.25
N ARG A 74 8.43 -10.73 20.28
CA ARG A 74 9.43 -10.69 19.23
C ARG A 74 9.72 -9.26 18.79
N THR A 75 10.96 -8.98 18.37
CA THR A 75 11.24 -7.80 17.57
C THR A 75 10.82 -8.06 16.13
N VAL A 76 10.48 -7.00 15.42
CA VAL A 76 10.17 -7.04 13.98
C VAL A 76 10.78 -5.82 13.30
N PHE A 77 11.23 -5.97 12.06
CA PHE A 77 11.65 -4.84 11.26
C PHE A 77 11.31 -5.03 9.78
N THR A 78 11.20 -3.94 9.06
CA THR A 78 11.10 -3.92 7.59
C THR A 78 11.87 -2.72 7.06
N LEU A 79 12.70 -2.99 6.03
CA LEU A 79 13.39 -1.99 5.23
C LEU A 79 13.03 -2.25 3.78
N GLU A 80 12.33 -1.33 3.11
CA GLU A 80 11.82 -1.51 1.74
C GLU A 80 12.18 -0.32 0.87
N SER A 81 12.92 -0.59 -0.20
CA SER A 81 13.34 0.35 -1.23
C SER A 81 12.44 0.25 -2.45
N GLY A 82 11.99 1.37 -2.98
CA GLY A 82 11.33 1.46 -4.28
C GLY A 82 12.30 1.94 -5.35
N PHE A 83 12.17 1.45 -6.57
CA PHE A 83 13.03 1.86 -7.68
C PHE A 83 12.32 1.67 -9.03
N SER A 84 12.88 2.29 -10.06
CA SER A 84 12.47 2.11 -11.45
C SER A 84 13.32 1.06 -12.14
N VAL A 85 12.70 0.08 -12.81
CA VAL A 85 13.44 -0.94 -13.59
C VAL A 85 14.03 -0.36 -14.84
N ASN A 86 13.33 0.59 -15.49
CA ASN A 86 13.74 1.19 -16.78
C ASN A 86 15.02 2.04 -16.71
N ASN A 87 15.40 2.55 -15.54
CA ASN A 87 16.58 3.43 -15.42
C ASN A 87 17.39 3.23 -14.11
N GLY A 88 16.96 2.33 -13.21
CA GLY A 88 17.65 2.01 -11.96
C GLY A 88 17.54 3.07 -10.86
N VAL A 89 16.79 4.16 -11.05
CA VAL A 89 16.69 5.27 -10.10
C VAL A 89 15.82 4.87 -8.91
N LEU A 90 16.22 5.29 -7.70
CA LEU A 90 15.42 5.13 -6.48
C LEU A 90 14.12 5.94 -6.56
N GLY A 91 13.03 5.32 -6.15
CA GLY A 91 11.73 5.97 -5.97
C GLY A 91 11.67 6.87 -4.73
N GLN A 92 10.46 7.36 -4.43
CA GLN A 92 10.14 8.13 -3.22
C GLN A 92 11.15 9.27 -2.93
N GLY A 93 11.50 10.04 -3.97
CA GLY A 93 12.41 11.17 -3.85
C GLY A 93 13.89 10.78 -3.65
N GLY A 94 14.29 9.58 -4.05
CA GLY A 94 15.67 9.09 -3.94
C GLY A 94 16.01 8.46 -2.57
N ALA A 95 15.02 8.22 -1.73
CA ALA A 95 15.23 7.61 -0.41
C ALA A 95 15.54 6.11 -0.54
N LEU A 96 16.65 5.66 0.07
CA LEU A 96 17.08 4.25 0.02
C LEU A 96 15.99 3.29 0.51
N PHE A 97 15.32 3.60 1.62
CA PHE A 97 14.18 2.85 2.14
C PHE A 97 12.91 3.70 2.12
N GLY A 98 12.62 4.27 0.95
CA GLY A 98 11.55 5.25 0.77
C GLY A 98 10.13 4.69 0.88
N ARG A 99 9.95 3.37 0.78
CA ARG A 99 8.64 2.74 0.89
C ARG A 99 8.29 2.43 2.33
N GLN A 100 9.17 1.75 3.06
CA GLN A 100 9.01 1.46 4.49
C GLN A 100 10.39 1.35 5.15
N ALA A 101 10.51 1.85 6.36
CA ALA A 101 11.68 1.72 7.21
C ALA A 101 11.22 1.78 8.67
N TYR A 102 11.02 0.64 9.31
CA TYR A 102 10.55 0.59 10.69
C TYR A 102 11.11 -0.59 11.47
N VAL A 103 11.12 -0.44 12.77
CA VAL A 103 11.40 -1.47 13.78
C VAL A 103 10.30 -1.45 14.84
N GLY A 104 10.07 -2.57 15.50
CA GLY A 104 9.06 -2.62 16.54
C GLY A 104 9.04 -3.91 17.36
N LEU A 105 8.07 -3.97 18.26
CA LEU A 105 7.79 -5.12 19.11
C LEU A 105 6.42 -5.69 18.76
N ALA A 106 6.33 -7.00 18.69
CA ALA A 106 5.09 -7.75 18.55
C ALA A 106 4.94 -8.74 19.72
N GLY A 107 3.69 -8.98 20.10
CA GLY A 107 3.35 -9.88 21.19
C GLY A 107 1.89 -10.35 21.12
N PRO A 108 1.37 -11.01 22.17
CA PRO A 108 -0.02 -11.49 22.20
C PRO A 108 -1.08 -10.38 22.08
N TRP A 109 -0.69 -9.13 22.31
CA TRP A 109 -1.54 -7.95 22.22
C TRP A 109 -1.56 -7.31 20.83
N GLY A 110 -0.62 -7.68 19.97
CA GLY A 110 -0.46 -7.07 18.64
C GLY A 110 0.97 -6.61 18.38
N LYS A 111 1.10 -5.48 17.69
CA LYS A 111 2.38 -4.96 17.23
C LYS A 111 2.44 -3.43 17.39
N VAL A 112 3.54 -2.93 17.95
CA VAL A 112 3.91 -1.49 17.92
C VAL A 112 5.17 -1.32 17.09
N THR A 113 5.14 -0.42 16.14
CA THR A 113 6.26 -0.15 15.22
C THR A 113 6.57 1.34 15.16
N LEU A 114 7.84 1.68 14.98
CA LEU A 114 8.35 3.05 14.89
C LEU A 114 9.11 3.22 13.58
N GLY A 115 8.86 4.31 12.86
CA GLY A 115 9.61 4.64 11.64
C GLY A 115 8.72 5.16 10.51
N ARG A 116 9.13 4.88 9.27
CA ARG A 116 8.40 5.23 8.04
C ARG A 116 7.53 4.08 7.61
N GLN A 117 6.22 4.30 7.54
CA GLN A 117 5.24 3.25 7.22
C GLN A 117 3.93 3.84 6.69
N ARG A 118 3.08 2.99 6.08
CA ARG A 118 1.77 3.39 5.56
C ARG A 118 0.74 3.47 6.67
N ASP A 119 -0.30 4.25 6.44
CA ASP A 119 -1.44 4.39 7.34
C ASP A 119 -2.53 3.33 7.09
N PHE A 120 -3.65 3.42 7.81
CA PHE A 120 -4.71 2.42 7.74
C PHE A 120 -5.65 2.58 6.54
N MET A 121 -5.61 3.70 5.81
CA MET A 121 -6.29 3.78 4.50
C MET A 121 -5.71 2.73 3.54
N TYR A 122 -4.39 2.57 3.54
CA TYR A 122 -3.74 1.49 2.79
C TYR A 122 -3.96 0.12 3.44
N ASP A 123 -3.63 -0.04 4.73
CA ASP A 123 -3.58 -1.37 5.34
C ASP A 123 -4.91 -2.12 5.29
N PHE A 124 -6.03 -1.39 5.38
CA PHE A 124 -7.37 -2.00 5.50
C PHE A 124 -8.23 -1.86 4.25
N LEU A 125 -7.91 -0.97 3.31
CA LEU A 125 -8.76 -0.71 2.14
C LEU A 125 -8.12 -1.04 0.79
N VAL A 126 -6.80 -1.23 0.73
CA VAL A 126 -6.09 -1.47 -0.55
C VAL A 126 -6.60 -2.69 -1.30
N LEU A 127 -6.94 -3.76 -0.57
CA LEU A 127 -7.44 -5.01 -1.16
C LEU A 127 -8.89 -4.93 -1.65
N ASP A 128 -9.58 -3.83 -1.40
CA ASP A 128 -10.96 -3.60 -1.81
C ASP A 128 -11.03 -2.69 -3.06
N THR A 129 -9.97 -2.68 -3.87
CA THR A 129 -9.83 -1.90 -5.10
C THR A 129 -9.45 -2.77 -6.30
N SER A 130 -9.92 -2.39 -7.49
CA SER A 130 -9.56 -3.07 -8.74
C SER A 130 -8.08 -2.91 -9.08
N ALA A 131 -7.48 -1.77 -8.75
CA ALA A 131 -6.06 -1.52 -8.93
C ALA A 131 -5.18 -2.59 -8.27
N GLN A 132 -5.57 -3.07 -7.10
CA GLN A 132 -4.84 -4.13 -6.37
C GLN A 132 -5.28 -5.53 -6.77
N GLN A 133 -6.55 -5.72 -7.14
CA GLN A 133 -7.11 -7.05 -7.39
C GLN A 133 -6.81 -7.57 -8.79
N VAL A 134 -6.97 -6.75 -9.83
CA VAL A 134 -6.92 -7.25 -11.20
C VAL A 134 -6.48 -6.23 -12.24
N ALA A 135 -6.71 -4.95 -12.00
CA ALA A 135 -6.26 -3.87 -12.89
C ALA A 135 -4.84 -3.43 -12.55
N THR A 136 -4.41 -2.31 -13.07
CA THR A 136 -3.08 -1.74 -12.78
C THR A 136 -3.19 -0.48 -11.95
N GLY A 137 -2.06 0.10 -11.58
CA GLY A 137 -1.99 1.36 -10.86
C GLY A 137 -2.67 2.55 -11.56
N TYR A 138 -3.00 2.44 -12.83
CA TYR A 138 -3.82 3.45 -13.51
C TYR A 138 -5.24 3.53 -12.95
N ALA A 139 -5.74 2.45 -12.35
CA ALA A 139 -7.06 2.37 -11.70
C ALA A 139 -7.06 2.82 -10.23
N TRP A 140 -5.95 3.35 -9.69
CA TRP A 140 -6.00 3.99 -8.39
C TRP A 140 -6.90 5.23 -8.43
N HIS A 141 -7.58 5.49 -7.33
CA HIS A 141 -8.46 6.65 -7.21
C HIS A 141 -7.75 7.95 -7.56
N PHE A 142 -8.52 8.91 -8.03
CA PHE A 142 -8.04 10.18 -8.57
C PHE A 142 -6.96 10.81 -7.68
N LEU A 143 -5.72 10.91 -8.20
CA LEU A 143 -4.53 11.46 -7.55
C LEU A 143 -4.16 10.80 -6.20
N ASP A 144 -4.63 9.57 -5.92
CA ASP A 144 -4.51 8.95 -4.59
C ASP A 144 -4.88 9.91 -3.45
N ALA A 145 -5.91 10.74 -3.70
CA ALA A 145 -6.32 11.76 -2.75
C ALA A 145 -6.78 11.17 -1.42
N ASP A 146 -7.22 9.94 -1.43
CA ASP A 146 -7.69 9.17 -0.27
C ASP A 146 -6.61 8.30 0.39
N ARG A 147 -5.38 8.25 -0.17
CA ARG A 147 -4.21 7.52 0.34
C ARG A 147 -4.34 5.99 0.28
N VAL A 148 -5.32 5.46 -0.44
CA VAL A 148 -5.53 3.99 -0.56
C VAL A 148 -4.41 3.31 -1.35
N ALA A 149 -3.75 4.00 -2.30
CA ALA A 149 -2.57 3.48 -3.01
C ALA A 149 -1.30 3.40 -2.11
N GLY A 150 -1.30 4.06 -0.94
CA GLY A 150 -0.34 3.83 0.13
C GLY A 150 0.83 4.78 0.23
N GLU A 151 0.56 6.05 0.40
CA GLU A 151 1.58 7.04 0.73
C GLU A 151 2.19 6.79 2.12
N PRO A 152 3.51 6.59 2.25
CA PRO A 152 4.14 6.38 3.55
C PRO A 152 4.31 7.69 4.31
N ALA A 153 4.14 7.64 5.64
CA ALA A 153 4.38 8.74 6.56
C ALA A 153 5.66 8.52 7.36
N ASN A 154 6.37 9.61 7.64
CA ASN A 154 7.59 9.61 8.44
C ASN A 154 7.30 9.74 9.94
N ASN A 155 8.29 9.38 10.75
CA ASN A 155 8.33 9.66 12.20
C ASN A 155 7.09 9.10 12.92
N THR A 156 6.66 7.90 12.56
CA THR A 156 5.41 7.35 13.06
C THR A 156 5.61 6.37 14.19
N VAL A 157 4.62 6.35 15.09
CA VAL A 157 4.33 5.25 16.02
C VAL A 157 3.01 4.64 15.57
N LYS A 158 3.01 3.33 15.30
CA LYS A 158 1.85 2.61 14.81
C LYS A 158 1.59 1.37 15.64
N PHE A 159 0.36 1.23 16.10
CA PHE A 159 -0.17 0.06 16.77
C PHE A 159 -1.14 -0.68 15.85
N SER A 160 -1.02 -2.00 15.81
CA SER A 160 -2.01 -2.90 15.19
C SER A 160 -2.27 -4.05 16.14
N SER A 161 -3.53 -4.25 16.56
CA SER A 161 -3.90 -5.35 17.45
C SER A 161 -3.73 -6.72 16.79
N VAL A 162 -3.72 -7.79 17.55
CA VAL A 162 -4.07 -9.12 17.02
C VAL A 162 -5.51 -9.13 16.54
N SER A 163 -5.86 -10.09 15.69
CA SER A 163 -7.25 -10.34 15.33
C SER A 163 -7.96 -11.09 16.47
N VAL A 164 -9.09 -10.57 16.90
CA VAL A 164 -9.96 -11.18 17.93
C VAL A 164 -11.36 -11.31 17.35
N GLY A 165 -11.82 -12.54 17.16
CA GLY A 165 -13.12 -12.80 16.53
C GLY A 165 -13.24 -12.22 15.11
N GLY A 166 -12.13 -12.14 14.36
CA GLY A 166 -12.05 -11.53 13.03
C GLY A 166 -11.76 -10.04 13.06
N PHE A 167 -11.91 -9.34 14.18
CA PHE A 167 -11.69 -7.89 14.29
C PHE A 167 -10.24 -7.54 14.58
N GLN A 168 -9.71 -6.56 13.87
CA GLN A 168 -8.40 -5.96 14.10
C GLN A 168 -8.52 -4.44 14.19
N LEU A 169 -7.93 -3.85 15.22
CA LEU A 169 -7.87 -2.41 15.45
C LEU A 169 -6.49 -1.86 15.09
N GLY A 170 -6.45 -0.64 14.60
CA GLY A 170 -5.23 0.09 14.31
C GLY A 170 -5.27 1.54 14.76
N ALA A 171 -4.13 2.05 15.25
CA ALA A 171 -3.92 3.46 15.56
C ALA A 171 -2.49 3.89 15.20
N MET A 172 -2.34 5.08 14.63
CA MET A 172 -1.05 5.60 14.19
C MET A 172 -0.95 7.10 14.45
N LEU A 173 0.22 7.52 14.90
CA LEU A 173 0.59 8.91 15.05
C LEU A 173 1.91 9.16 14.31
N GLY A 174 1.90 10.05 13.33
CA GLY A 174 3.11 10.62 12.71
C GLY A 174 3.42 11.96 13.33
N MET A 175 4.65 12.14 13.81
CA MET A 175 5.12 13.36 14.47
C MET A 175 5.81 14.28 13.47
N SER A 176 5.66 15.59 13.67
CA SER A 176 6.31 16.60 12.82
C SER A 176 7.84 16.63 12.96
N ASN A 177 8.36 16.16 14.10
CA ASN A 177 9.78 16.23 14.50
C ASN A 177 10.39 17.66 14.43
N ALA A 178 9.53 18.69 14.45
CA ALA A 178 9.94 20.07 14.49
C ALA A 178 9.54 20.71 15.83
N ALA A 179 10.47 21.38 16.48
CA ALA A 179 10.24 22.04 17.76
C ALA A 179 9.09 23.07 17.65
N GLY A 180 8.14 23.00 18.56
CA GLY A 180 6.94 23.86 18.55
C GLY A 180 5.86 23.47 17.54
N ALA A 181 6.09 22.48 16.69
CA ALA A 181 5.18 22.10 15.60
C ALA A 181 4.45 20.75 15.85
N PHE A 182 4.16 20.39 17.09
CA PHE A 182 3.49 19.11 17.41
C PHE A 182 2.11 18.97 16.71
N GLY A 183 1.42 20.07 16.51
CA GLY A 183 0.14 20.13 15.80
C GLY A 183 0.22 20.01 14.27
N GLY A 184 1.44 20.05 13.70
CA GLY A 184 1.69 20.14 12.26
C GLY A 184 1.74 21.58 11.78
N THR A 185 2.71 21.90 10.91
CA THR A 185 2.88 23.17 10.22
C THR A 185 3.30 22.95 8.77
N ALA A 186 3.31 23.99 7.95
CA ALA A 186 3.85 23.91 6.59
C ALA A 186 5.30 23.40 6.61
N GLY A 187 5.59 22.33 5.90
CA GLY A 187 6.90 21.68 5.87
C GLY A 187 7.24 20.75 7.04
N ALA A 188 6.35 20.65 8.05
CA ALA A 188 6.51 19.76 9.21
C ALA A 188 5.15 19.13 9.59
N SER A 189 4.68 18.22 8.77
CA SER A 189 3.34 17.62 8.89
C SER A 189 3.23 16.67 10.08
N ARG A 190 2.04 16.64 10.67
CA ARG A 190 1.59 15.63 11.63
C ARG A 190 0.52 14.76 10.99
N LEU A 191 0.59 13.46 11.22
CA LEU A 191 -0.43 12.50 10.77
C LEU A 191 -1.11 11.82 11.95
N ARG A 192 -2.40 11.56 11.85
CA ARG A 192 -3.15 10.64 12.71
C ARG A 192 -3.94 9.69 11.82
N SER A 193 -3.92 8.41 12.15
CA SER A 193 -4.72 7.42 11.46
C SER A 193 -5.28 6.40 12.43
N ILE A 194 -6.53 6.00 12.20
CA ILE A 194 -7.19 4.91 12.92
C ILE A 194 -7.87 4.00 11.91
N GLY A 195 -8.03 2.74 12.26
CA GLY A 195 -8.75 1.82 11.40
C GLY A 195 -9.31 0.63 12.18
N LEU A 196 -10.34 0.04 11.59
CA LEU A 196 -10.97 -1.21 12.02
C LEU A 196 -11.08 -2.11 10.81
N ASN A 197 -10.56 -3.32 10.91
CA ASN A 197 -10.73 -4.38 9.92
C ASN A 197 -11.48 -5.54 10.52
N TYR A 198 -12.33 -6.17 9.72
CA TYR A 198 -12.99 -7.43 10.03
C TYR A 198 -12.71 -8.41 8.89
N GLU A 199 -12.27 -9.60 9.21
CA GLU A 199 -11.99 -10.64 8.23
C GLU A 199 -12.40 -12.01 8.78
N THR A 200 -13.22 -12.71 8.01
CA THR A 200 -13.56 -14.12 8.24
C THR A 200 -12.55 -15.01 7.50
N GLU A 201 -12.44 -16.28 7.91
CA GLU A 201 -11.55 -17.23 7.25
C GLU A 201 -11.88 -17.36 5.75
N GLY A 202 -11.28 -16.49 4.92
CA GLY A 202 -11.20 -16.60 3.46
C GLY A 202 -12.44 -16.20 2.66
N SER A 203 -13.56 -15.82 3.29
CA SER A 203 -14.80 -15.54 2.52
C SER A 203 -15.18 -14.06 2.49
N PHE A 204 -15.04 -13.34 3.60
CA PHE A 204 -15.47 -11.94 3.68
C PHE A 204 -14.45 -11.11 4.45
N ALA A 205 -14.18 -9.90 3.97
CA ALA A 205 -13.45 -8.90 4.71
C ALA A 205 -14.08 -7.52 4.52
N ALA A 206 -14.00 -6.68 5.53
CA ALA A 206 -14.42 -5.29 5.48
C ALA A 206 -13.50 -4.42 6.33
N GLY A 207 -13.22 -3.23 5.85
CA GLY A 207 -12.34 -2.26 6.49
C GLY A 207 -12.99 -0.89 6.63
N LEU A 208 -12.67 -0.21 7.72
CA LEU A 208 -12.95 1.21 7.93
C LEU A 208 -11.62 1.88 8.29
N ALA A 209 -11.35 3.05 7.72
CA ALA A 209 -10.15 3.80 8.05
C ALA A 209 -10.40 5.31 7.99
N TYR A 210 -9.66 6.02 8.81
CA TYR A 210 -9.61 7.48 8.83
C TYR A 210 -8.16 7.94 8.96
N THR A 211 -7.78 8.92 8.14
CA THR A 211 -6.47 9.57 8.23
C THR A 211 -6.61 11.08 8.15
N ASP A 212 -5.93 11.78 9.06
CA ASP A 212 -5.81 13.24 9.15
C ASP A 212 -4.33 13.62 9.04
N VAL A 213 -3.99 14.39 8.02
CA VAL A 213 -2.65 14.97 7.83
C VAL A 213 -2.78 16.47 7.99
N ASN A 214 -2.09 17.06 8.96
CA ASN A 214 -2.05 18.51 9.19
C ASN A 214 -0.62 19.04 8.97
N GLY A 215 -0.52 20.15 8.24
CA GLY A 215 0.72 20.58 7.62
C GLY A 215 0.90 19.94 6.23
N SER A 216 1.63 20.58 5.32
CA SER A 216 1.83 20.03 3.98
C SER A 216 2.59 18.69 4.06
N GLY A 217 1.87 17.59 3.87
CA GLY A 217 2.42 16.22 3.92
C GLY A 217 3.16 15.83 2.66
N GLY A 218 3.07 16.63 1.60
CA GLY A 218 3.72 16.37 0.33
C GLY A 218 3.05 15.27 -0.48
N SER A 219 1.78 14.93 -0.17
CA SER A 219 1.01 14.00 -1.01
C SER A 219 0.80 14.56 -2.41
N ILE A 220 0.53 13.68 -3.37
CA ILE A 220 0.29 14.08 -4.76
C ILE A 220 -0.89 15.05 -4.82
N ALA A 221 -1.98 14.72 -4.13
CA ALA A 221 -3.18 15.56 -4.10
C ALA A 221 -2.96 16.89 -3.38
N GLU A 222 -2.24 16.90 -2.23
CA GLU A 222 -1.90 18.14 -1.54
C GLU A 222 -1.05 19.06 -2.41
N ASN A 223 -0.04 18.52 -3.09
CA ASN A 223 0.81 19.27 -4.02
C ASN A 223 0.02 19.79 -5.22
N ALA A 224 -0.85 18.95 -5.81
CA ALA A 224 -1.69 19.32 -6.95
C ALA A 224 -2.63 20.47 -6.63
N PHE A 225 -3.18 20.51 -5.42
CA PHE A 225 -4.17 21.50 -5.00
C PHE A 225 -3.64 22.53 -4.00
N LYS A 226 -2.33 22.52 -3.72
CA LYS A 226 -1.67 23.42 -2.74
C LYS A 226 -2.33 23.35 -1.36
N GLY A 227 -2.71 22.14 -0.95
CA GLY A 227 -3.36 21.88 0.32
C GLY A 227 -2.41 22.01 1.51
N THR A 228 -2.95 22.40 2.65
CA THR A 228 -2.21 22.50 3.92
C THR A 228 -2.68 21.47 4.95
N TYR A 229 -3.80 20.82 4.70
CA TYR A 229 -4.21 19.60 5.39
C TYR A 229 -5.05 18.71 4.46
N LEU A 230 -5.05 17.40 4.79
CA LEU A 230 -5.87 16.39 4.16
C LEU A 230 -6.56 15.57 5.23
N ARG A 231 -7.87 15.34 5.08
CA ARG A 231 -8.66 14.41 5.88
C ARG A 231 -9.36 13.44 4.97
N THR A 232 -9.21 12.16 5.23
CA THR A 232 -9.87 11.13 4.46
C THR A 232 -10.48 10.08 5.36
N PHE A 233 -11.71 9.67 5.02
CA PHE A 233 -12.40 8.54 5.60
C PHE A 233 -12.72 7.56 4.48
N GLY A 234 -12.59 6.26 4.75
CA GLY A 234 -12.91 5.23 3.78
C GLY A 234 -13.52 4.00 4.43
N ALA A 235 -14.29 3.30 3.60
CA ALA A 235 -14.88 2.00 3.89
C ALA A 235 -14.70 1.10 2.67
N GLY A 236 -14.32 -0.14 2.88
CA GLY A 236 -14.18 -1.13 1.82
C GLY A 236 -14.68 -2.49 2.28
N ALA A 237 -15.04 -3.34 1.33
CA ALA A 237 -15.38 -4.73 1.59
C ALA A 237 -15.08 -5.60 0.38
N ARG A 238 -14.73 -6.85 0.63
CA ARG A 238 -14.58 -7.89 -0.40
C ARG A 238 -15.25 -9.19 0.04
N LEU A 239 -15.83 -9.87 -0.94
CA LEU A 239 -16.48 -11.16 -0.77
C LEU A 239 -15.94 -12.16 -1.79
N ASN A 240 -15.35 -13.24 -1.29
CA ASN A 240 -14.81 -14.33 -2.09
C ASN A 240 -15.86 -15.45 -2.19
N LEU A 241 -16.40 -15.62 -3.38
CA LEU A 241 -17.43 -16.63 -3.71
C LEU A 241 -16.85 -17.80 -4.52
N ASN A 242 -15.52 -17.87 -4.66
CA ASN A 242 -14.76 -18.84 -5.45
C ASN A 242 -15.62 -19.57 -6.54
N PRO A 243 -15.38 -19.30 -7.84
CA PRO A 243 -14.21 -18.61 -8.41
C PRO A 243 -14.35 -17.07 -8.58
N LEU A 244 -15.38 -16.47 -8.03
CA LEU A 244 -15.66 -15.03 -8.13
C LEU A 244 -15.25 -14.31 -6.86
N LEU A 245 -14.45 -13.25 -6.98
CA LEU A 245 -14.19 -12.25 -5.96
C LEU A 245 -14.92 -10.96 -6.34
N VAL A 246 -15.73 -10.41 -5.46
CA VAL A 246 -16.33 -9.07 -5.61
C VAL A 246 -15.81 -8.15 -4.53
N PHE A 247 -15.68 -6.87 -4.84
CA PHE A 247 -15.20 -5.87 -3.90
C PHE A 247 -15.87 -4.52 -4.15
N ALA A 248 -15.91 -3.70 -3.11
CA ALA A 248 -16.37 -2.32 -3.18
C ALA A 248 -15.56 -1.45 -2.22
N ASN A 249 -15.33 -0.20 -2.61
CA ASN A 249 -14.62 0.80 -1.82
C ASN A 249 -15.32 2.14 -1.93
N ALA A 250 -15.37 2.89 -0.84
CA ALA A 250 -15.93 4.24 -0.83
C ALA A 250 -15.05 5.12 0.06
N THR A 251 -14.59 6.26 -0.45
CA THR A 251 -13.78 7.22 0.28
C THR A 251 -14.31 8.63 0.16
N HIS A 252 -14.05 9.43 1.18
CA HIS A 252 -14.38 10.84 1.22
C HIS A 252 -13.21 11.63 1.77
N THR A 253 -12.64 12.50 0.93
CA THR A 253 -11.44 13.25 1.24
C THR A 253 -11.71 14.75 1.18
N GLN A 254 -11.25 15.47 2.20
CA GLN A 254 -11.24 16.92 2.26
C GLN A 254 -9.80 17.43 2.24
N ILE A 255 -9.50 18.36 1.36
CA ILE A 255 -8.20 19.02 1.25
C ILE A 255 -8.41 20.52 1.50
N SER A 256 -7.67 21.09 2.45
CA SER A 256 -7.63 22.54 2.66
C SER A 256 -6.82 23.17 1.56
N ALA A 257 -7.51 23.70 0.60
CA ALA A 257 -6.99 24.50 -0.50
C ALA A 257 -7.77 25.81 -0.56
N ALA A 258 -7.44 26.70 -1.45
CA ALA A 258 -8.22 27.91 -1.69
C ALA A 258 -8.71 27.92 -3.16
N PRO A 259 -9.98 27.61 -3.44
CA PRO A 259 -11.08 27.23 -2.52
C PRO A 259 -10.92 25.81 -1.96
N GLY A 260 -11.61 25.49 -0.85
CA GLY A 260 -11.63 24.17 -0.24
C GLY A 260 -12.09 23.09 -1.21
N LEU A 261 -11.46 21.91 -1.14
CA LEU A 261 -11.69 20.82 -2.07
C LEU A 261 -12.20 19.57 -1.33
N THR A 262 -13.25 18.99 -1.86
CA THR A 262 -13.76 17.68 -1.44
C THR A 262 -13.74 16.72 -2.63
N ILE A 263 -13.26 15.51 -2.41
CA ILE A 263 -13.22 14.41 -3.39
C ILE A 263 -13.90 13.21 -2.76
N GLY A 264 -14.89 12.64 -3.42
CA GLY A 264 -15.49 11.36 -3.08
C GLY A 264 -15.18 10.35 -4.17
N SER A 265 -14.67 9.17 -3.83
CA SER A 265 -14.46 8.07 -4.77
C SER A 265 -15.28 6.87 -4.34
N TYR A 266 -15.98 6.25 -5.27
CA TYR A 266 -16.87 5.12 -5.05
C TYR A 266 -16.56 4.06 -6.10
N GLU A 267 -16.07 2.92 -5.68
CA GLU A 267 -15.64 1.85 -6.56
C GLU A 267 -16.42 0.56 -6.29
N ILE A 268 -16.72 -0.16 -7.37
CA ILE A 268 -17.20 -1.55 -7.34
C ILE A 268 -16.47 -2.33 -8.43
N GLY A 269 -16.09 -3.56 -8.12
CA GLY A 269 -15.41 -4.40 -9.09
C GLY A 269 -15.49 -5.88 -8.76
N MET A 270 -14.94 -6.67 -9.67
CA MET A 270 -14.86 -8.12 -9.52
C MET A 270 -13.65 -8.70 -10.23
N THR A 271 -13.21 -9.86 -9.76
CA THR A 271 -12.22 -10.72 -10.40
C THR A 271 -12.80 -12.13 -10.53
N TYR A 272 -12.64 -12.75 -11.68
CA TYR A 272 -13.07 -14.13 -11.92
C TYR A 272 -11.86 -14.99 -12.30
N TYR A 273 -11.72 -16.13 -11.64
CA TYR A 273 -10.69 -17.12 -11.88
C TYR A 273 -11.24 -18.20 -12.82
N PHE A 274 -10.92 -18.10 -14.12
CA PHE A 274 -11.36 -19.05 -15.16
C PHE A 274 -10.66 -20.40 -15.03
N ALA A 275 -9.40 -20.34 -14.59
CA ALA A 275 -8.54 -21.49 -14.32
C ALA A 275 -7.51 -21.09 -13.25
N PRO A 276 -6.76 -22.04 -12.68
CA PRO A 276 -5.71 -21.71 -11.69
C PRO A 276 -4.64 -20.75 -12.21
N ASP A 277 -4.44 -20.69 -13.52
CA ASP A 277 -3.45 -19.86 -14.21
C ASP A 277 -4.05 -18.69 -15.02
N VAL A 278 -5.38 -18.54 -15.04
CA VAL A 278 -6.07 -17.47 -15.80
C VAL A 278 -7.08 -16.76 -14.94
N MET A 279 -6.90 -15.47 -14.77
CA MET A 279 -7.91 -14.61 -14.15
C MET A 279 -8.15 -13.35 -14.98
N ALA A 280 -9.34 -12.80 -14.90
CA ALA A 280 -9.68 -11.50 -15.44
C ALA A 280 -10.77 -10.84 -14.61
N GLY A 281 -10.88 -9.54 -14.74
CA GLY A 281 -11.90 -8.78 -14.04
C GLY A 281 -11.76 -7.30 -14.31
N GLY A 282 -12.41 -6.49 -13.50
CA GLY A 282 -12.35 -5.05 -13.61
C GLY A 282 -13.27 -4.38 -12.61
N GLY A 283 -13.36 -3.07 -12.73
CA GLY A 283 -14.22 -2.27 -11.87
C GLY A 283 -14.65 -0.98 -12.54
N TYR A 284 -15.52 -0.29 -11.84
CA TYR A 284 -15.96 1.05 -12.15
C TYR A 284 -15.76 1.94 -10.93
N THR A 285 -15.05 3.05 -11.10
CA THR A 285 -14.86 4.08 -10.09
C THR A 285 -15.59 5.35 -10.50
N TYR A 286 -16.47 5.81 -9.64
CA TYR A 286 -17.13 7.10 -9.78
C TYR A 286 -16.53 8.10 -8.80
N THR A 287 -15.92 9.17 -9.31
CA THR A 287 -15.30 10.20 -8.49
C THR A 287 -16.06 11.50 -8.62
N THR A 288 -16.38 12.10 -7.47
CA THR A 288 -16.97 13.46 -7.36
C THR A 288 -15.92 14.42 -6.80
N ARG A 289 -15.95 15.67 -7.32
CA ARG A 289 -15.06 16.73 -6.86
C ARG A 289 -15.85 18.04 -6.70
N THR A 290 -15.46 18.87 -5.75
CA THR A 290 -15.99 20.23 -5.56
C THR A 290 -16.08 20.96 -6.90
N GLY A 291 -17.14 21.75 -7.10
CA GLY A 291 -17.42 22.44 -8.36
C GLY A 291 -18.28 21.62 -9.33
N GLY A 292 -18.88 20.49 -8.88
CA GLY A 292 -19.73 19.65 -9.74
C GLY A 292 -18.97 18.81 -10.75
N ILE A 293 -17.65 18.71 -10.59
CA ILE A 293 -16.79 17.89 -11.45
C ILE A 293 -16.97 16.43 -11.07
N ARG A 294 -17.08 15.58 -12.07
CA ARG A 294 -17.28 14.13 -11.93
C ARG A 294 -16.39 13.38 -12.91
N TYR A 295 -15.81 12.31 -12.42
CA TYR A 295 -15.07 11.36 -13.27
C TYR A 295 -15.72 10.00 -13.17
N GLY A 296 -15.82 9.31 -14.30
CA GLY A 296 -16.16 7.88 -14.38
C GLY A 296 -14.95 7.14 -14.96
N GLU A 297 -14.48 6.12 -14.26
CA GLU A 297 -13.36 5.31 -14.71
C GLU A 297 -13.76 3.85 -14.79
N TYR A 298 -13.62 3.26 -15.97
CA TYR A 298 -13.75 1.84 -16.23
C TYR A 298 -12.37 1.23 -16.35
N ASN A 299 -12.13 0.16 -15.63
CA ASN A 299 -10.88 -0.55 -15.69
C ASN A 299 -11.13 -2.05 -15.92
N PHE A 300 -10.19 -2.67 -16.63
CA PHE A 300 -10.18 -4.10 -16.92
C PHE A 300 -8.76 -4.62 -16.84
N GLY A 301 -8.58 -5.82 -16.34
CA GLY A 301 -7.31 -6.53 -16.32
C GLY A 301 -7.52 -8.02 -16.60
N ALA A 302 -6.52 -8.64 -17.22
CA ALA A 302 -6.45 -10.08 -17.39
C ALA A 302 -5.00 -10.54 -17.16
N HIS A 303 -4.83 -11.67 -16.48
CA HIS A 303 -3.54 -12.22 -16.09
C HIS A 303 -3.42 -13.66 -16.55
N TYR A 304 -2.26 -14.00 -17.07
CA TYR A 304 -1.82 -15.37 -17.28
C TYR A 304 -0.65 -15.68 -16.33
N ILE A 305 -0.91 -16.57 -15.37
CA ILE A 305 -0.01 -16.88 -14.27
C ILE A 305 0.95 -17.98 -14.72
N LEU A 306 2.18 -17.59 -15.08
CA LEU A 306 3.24 -18.50 -15.53
C LEU A 306 3.79 -19.35 -14.39
N SER A 307 3.78 -18.83 -13.18
CA SER A 307 4.20 -19.52 -11.96
C SER A 307 3.61 -18.84 -10.73
N LYS A 308 3.83 -19.40 -9.53
CA LYS A 308 3.42 -18.75 -8.26
C LYS A 308 4.01 -17.35 -8.05
N ARG A 309 4.99 -16.95 -8.85
CA ARG A 309 5.73 -15.68 -8.69
C ARG A 309 5.71 -14.81 -9.92
N THR A 310 5.32 -15.32 -11.09
CA THR A 310 5.45 -14.63 -12.37
C THR A 310 4.16 -14.69 -13.14
N ASP A 311 3.69 -13.55 -13.61
CA ASP A 311 2.52 -13.42 -14.47
C ASP A 311 2.75 -12.43 -15.62
N LEU A 312 2.14 -12.73 -16.76
CA LEU A 312 1.89 -11.80 -17.85
C LEU A 312 0.52 -11.18 -17.65
N TYR A 313 0.39 -9.90 -17.93
CA TYR A 313 -0.90 -9.24 -17.81
C TYR A 313 -1.16 -8.23 -18.92
N VAL A 314 -2.43 -7.95 -19.14
CA VAL A 314 -2.92 -6.86 -19.95
C VAL A 314 -3.91 -6.05 -19.12
N SER A 315 -3.91 -4.72 -19.27
CA SER A 315 -4.93 -3.87 -18.68
C SER A 315 -5.39 -2.79 -19.65
N VAL A 316 -6.65 -2.39 -19.50
CA VAL A 316 -7.27 -1.27 -20.22
C VAL A 316 -8.00 -0.42 -19.21
N ASN A 317 -7.71 0.87 -19.20
CA ASN A 317 -8.36 1.85 -18.34
C ASN A 317 -8.91 2.98 -19.21
N TYR A 318 -10.15 3.35 -18.96
CA TYR A 318 -10.84 4.46 -19.61
C TYR A 318 -11.41 5.39 -18.57
N MET A 319 -11.00 6.64 -18.60
CA MET A 319 -11.48 7.68 -17.68
C MET A 319 -12.15 8.81 -18.46
N HIS A 320 -13.33 9.21 -18.00
CA HIS A 320 -14.11 10.30 -18.56
C HIS A 320 -14.38 11.37 -17.50
N SER A 321 -14.27 12.66 -17.89
CA SER A 321 -14.67 13.80 -17.10
C SER A 321 -15.93 14.47 -17.69
N ASN A 322 -16.86 14.91 -16.83
CA ASN A 322 -18.01 15.72 -17.27
C ASN A 322 -17.66 17.19 -17.54
N ASN A 323 -16.40 17.58 -17.36
CA ASN A 323 -15.97 18.97 -17.44
C ASN A 323 -14.69 19.12 -18.27
N GLU A 324 -14.76 19.89 -19.35
CA GLU A 324 -13.61 20.13 -20.25
C GLU A 324 -12.46 20.89 -19.57
N SER A 325 -12.78 21.76 -18.62
CA SER A 325 -11.79 22.52 -17.83
C SER A 325 -11.14 21.69 -16.72
N ALA A 326 -11.61 20.47 -16.51
CA ALA A 326 -11.06 19.53 -15.54
C ALA A 326 -10.91 18.15 -16.20
N PRO A 327 -10.02 18.03 -17.20
CA PRO A 327 -9.86 16.80 -17.96
C PRO A 327 -9.37 15.65 -17.06
N PRO A 328 -9.57 14.38 -17.47
CA PRO A 328 -9.12 13.22 -16.72
C PRO A 328 -7.59 13.13 -16.71
N GLY A 329 -7.07 12.56 -15.62
CA GLY A 329 -5.65 12.22 -15.47
C GLY A 329 -5.54 11.00 -14.60
N MET A 330 -5.31 9.84 -15.23
CA MET A 330 -5.15 8.59 -14.50
C MET A 330 -3.93 8.65 -13.58
N PHE A 331 -4.02 8.06 -12.41
CA PHE A 331 -2.95 8.01 -11.41
C PHE A 331 -1.64 7.56 -12.11
N GLY A 332 -0.87 6.94 -12.08
CA GLY A 332 0.38 6.54 -12.74
C GLY A 332 0.86 7.45 -13.89
N ILE A 333 -0.03 7.92 -14.75
CA ILE A 333 0.27 8.80 -15.88
C ILE A 333 0.57 10.22 -15.41
N VAL A 334 -0.23 10.74 -14.49
CA VAL A 334 -0.01 12.07 -13.87
C VAL A 334 1.19 12.06 -12.94
N ASN A 335 1.47 10.94 -12.31
CA ASN A 335 2.51 10.80 -11.29
C ASN A 335 3.94 10.69 -11.86
N LEU A 336 4.11 10.66 -13.18
CA LEU A 336 5.43 10.67 -13.83
C LEU A 336 6.17 12.01 -13.68
N GLY A 337 5.82 12.80 -12.66
CA GLY A 337 6.56 14.00 -12.22
C GLY A 337 6.20 15.26 -12.98
N THR A 338 5.23 15.21 -13.87
CA THR A 338 4.74 16.39 -14.60
C THR A 338 3.22 16.37 -14.65
N PHE A 339 2.57 17.51 -14.37
CA PHE A 339 1.13 17.70 -14.61
C PHE A 339 0.75 17.57 -16.12
N SER A 340 1.70 17.30 -16.98
CA SER A 340 1.52 17.01 -18.40
C SER A 340 0.85 15.65 -18.68
N GLY A 341 0.59 14.83 -17.66
CA GLY A 341 -0.11 13.55 -17.82
C GLY A 341 -1.62 13.65 -17.99
N PHE A 342 -2.24 14.81 -17.71
CA PHE A 342 -3.66 15.00 -17.93
C PHE A 342 -4.01 14.99 -19.42
N SER A 343 -5.19 14.47 -19.74
CA SER A 343 -5.78 14.65 -21.08
C SER A 343 -6.04 16.13 -21.38
N THR A 344 -6.13 16.48 -22.65
CA THR A 344 -6.64 17.79 -23.11
C THR A 344 -8.09 17.73 -23.55
N THR A 345 -8.71 16.55 -23.42
CA THR A 345 -10.13 16.31 -23.70
C THR A 345 -10.80 15.68 -22.48
N GLN A 346 -12.11 15.50 -22.56
CA GLN A 346 -12.87 14.84 -21.49
C GLN A 346 -12.56 13.33 -21.34
N ASN A 347 -11.72 12.75 -22.18
CA ASN A 347 -11.46 11.32 -22.18
C ASN A 347 -9.97 11.01 -22.12
N GLN A 348 -9.60 9.95 -21.42
CA GLN A 348 -8.26 9.36 -21.46
C GLN A 348 -8.39 7.83 -21.49
N ILE A 349 -7.58 7.18 -22.33
CA ILE A 349 -7.45 5.73 -22.40
C ILE A 349 -5.99 5.37 -22.19
N ALA A 350 -5.75 4.41 -21.29
CA ALA A 350 -4.44 3.77 -21.12
C ALA A 350 -4.59 2.26 -21.32
N THR A 351 -3.72 1.70 -22.14
CA THR A 351 -3.64 0.25 -22.38
C THR A 351 -2.23 -0.23 -22.12
N ARG A 352 -2.08 -1.33 -21.39
CA ARG A 352 -0.79 -1.86 -21.02
C ARG A 352 -0.71 -3.37 -21.21
N ILE A 353 0.46 -3.83 -21.65
CA ILE A 353 0.90 -5.22 -21.52
C ILE A 353 2.18 -5.25 -20.70
N GLY A 354 2.28 -6.14 -19.74
CA GLY A 354 3.41 -6.21 -18.83
C GLY A 354 3.70 -7.61 -18.29
N LEU A 355 4.88 -7.70 -17.68
CA LEU A 355 5.36 -8.86 -16.95
C LEU A 355 5.65 -8.44 -15.51
N ARG A 356 5.18 -9.23 -14.56
CA ARG A 356 5.51 -9.09 -13.15
C ARG A 356 6.17 -10.35 -12.63
N THR A 357 7.20 -10.19 -11.80
CA THR A 357 7.82 -11.31 -11.07
C THR A 357 8.14 -10.92 -9.63
N LEU A 358 7.97 -11.88 -8.73
CA LEU A 358 8.29 -11.77 -7.30
C LEU A 358 9.47 -12.70 -6.96
N PHE A 359 10.32 -12.30 -6.01
CA PHE A 359 11.45 -13.11 -5.53
C PHE A 359 11.66 -13.01 -4.03
#